data_f5e0513156310a3c2de6460ac9e2a094
#
_entry.id   f5e0513156310a3c2de6460ac9e2a094
#
_cell.length_a   1.000
_cell.length_b   1.000
_cell.length_c   1.000
_cell.angle_alpha   90.00
_cell.angle_beta   90.00
_cell.angle_gamma   90.00
#
_symmetry.space_group_name_H-M   'P 1'
#
loop_
_entity.id
_entity.type
_entity.pdbx_description
1 polymer ?
#
loop_
_entity_poly.entity_id
_entity_poly.type
_entity_poly.pdbx_seq_one_letter_code
_entity_poly.pdbx_strand_id
1 'polypeptide(L)'
;MLDEIIKVLPCSISKEILNIGAREGITEIRLRAGKRGIVIASKTEILLSCVITIKDLLDILVNISRNSIYAIQNDINSGFVVIKGGHRVGICGEVVLQDSKIKNIKNINSMNIRVARQVIGCADKLIPYVINNNMFSNTLIVSPPGCGKTTMLRDLIRQISSGIEIMKFNGLNVGLVDERGEIASVSNGMVNLDVGIRTDVISNCPKYIGMEMLVRSMGLAVIATDEIGTNKDIDAIEYAALSGVGLVFTMHGRNIEDITRKTGISKLINEGYFENIVILSNRNGPGTIENIHKFKNNKMEVCG
;
A
#
# COMPACT_ATOMS: atom_id res chain seq x y z
N MET A 1 4.50 -14.78 6.87
CA MET A 1 3.39 -13.96 6.35
C MET A 1 2.03 -14.56 6.72
N LEU A 2 1.71 -15.79 6.34
CA LEU A 2 0.46 -16.46 6.73
C LEU A 2 0.36 -16.73 8.24
N ASP A 3 1.49 -16.85 8.93
CA ASP A 3 1.56 -17.17 10.36
C ASP A 3 0.79 -16.20 11.26
N GLU A 4 0.78 -14.91 10.91
CA GLU A 4 0.05 -13.90 11.68
C GLU A 4 -1.47 -14.05 11.50
N ILE A 5 -1.93 -14.53 10.35
CA ILE A 5 -3.35 -14.88 10.12
C ILE A 5 -3.71 -16.13 10.90
N ILE A 6 -2.85 -17.16 10.85
CA ILE A 6 -3.07 -18.42 11.57
C ILE A 6 -3.22 -18.21 13.07
N LYS A 7 -2.46 -17.26 13.66
CA LYS A 7 -2.54 -16.95 15.10
C LYS A 7 -3.89 -16.37 15.55
N VAL A 8 -4.62 -15.70 14.64
CA VAL A 8 -5.92 -15.11 14.98
C VAL A 8 -7.09 -16.03 14.68
N LEU A 9 -6.89 -17.11 13.91
CA LEU A 9 -7.93 -18.05 13.53
C LEU A 9 -8.15 -19.14 14.60
N PRO A 10 -9.39 -19.61 14.79
CA PRO A 10 -9.68 -20.81 15.56
C PRO A 10 -8.91 -22.04 15.04
N CYS A 11 -8.57 -22.97 15.95
CA CYS A 11 -7.73 -24.12 15.64
C CYS A 11 -8.29 -25.03 14.53
N SER A 12 -9.62 -25.17 14.44
CA SER A 12 -10.30 -25.94 13.39
C SER A 12 -10.04 -25.36 12.00
N ILE A 13 -10.17 -24.04 11.86
CA ILE A 13 -9.99 -23.32 10.59
C ILE A 13 -8.49 -23.27 10.22
N SER A 14 -7.63 -22.94 11.18
CA SER A 14 -6.20 -22.84 10.95
C SER A 14 -5.57 -24.15 10.51
N LYS A 15 -5.96 -25.30 11.09
CA LYS A 15 -5.49 -26.63 10.67
C LYS A 15 -5.83 -26.94 9.21
N GLU A 16 -7.05 -26.65 8.77
CA GLU A 16 -7.44 -26.88 7.38
C GLU A 16 -6.66 -26.00 6.41
N ILE A 17 -6.47 -24.70 6.74
CA ILE A 17 -5.67 -23.78 5.92
C ILE A 17 -4.21 -24.25 5.85
N LEU A 18 -3.64 -24.73 6.96
CA LEU A 18 -2.30 -25.28 6.98
C LEU A 18 -2.13 -26.55 6.13
N ASN A 19 -3.18 -27.28 5.85
CA ASN A 19 -3.16 -28.45 4.98
C ASN A 19 -3.31 -28.12 3.49
N ILE A 20 -3.61 -26.87 3.13
CA ILE A 20 -3.67 -26.43 1.73
C ILE A 20 -2.25 -26.39 1.15
N GLY A 21 -2.00 -27.17 0.09
CA GLY A 21 -0.67 -27.27 -0.54
C GLY A 21 -0.14 -25.97 -1.18
N ALA A 22 -1.04 -25.08 -1.59
CA ALA A 22 -0.71 -23.81 -2.27
C ALA A 22 -0.70 -22.60 -1.29
N ARG A 23 -0.12 -22.75 -0.11
CA ARG A 23 -0.14 -21.71 0.96
C ARG A 23 0.39 -20.34 0.50
N GLU A 24 1.45 -20.31 -0.27
CA GLU A 24 2.04 -19.08 -0.81
C GLU A 24 1.12 -18.38 -1.80
N GLY A 25 0.17 -19.12 -2.39
CA GLY A 25 -0.83 -18.63 -3.31
C GLY A 25 -2.06 -17.98 -2.67
N ILE A 26 -2.27 -18.13 -1.34
CA ILE A 26 -3.48 -17.63 -0.66
C ILE A 26 -3.53 -16.10 -0.73
N THR A 27 -4.64 -15.59 -1.25
CA THR A 27 -4.91 -14.16 -1.37
C THR A 27 -6.03 -13.69 -0.46
N GLU A 28 -6.98 -14.60 -0.14
CA GLU A 28 -8.19 -14.23 0.57
C GLU A 28 -8.76 -15.44 1.33
N ILE A 29 -9.30 -15.18 2.54
CA ILE A 29 -10.01 -16.16 3.35
C ILE A 29 -11.36 -15.56 3.72
N ARG A 30 -12.46 -16.19 3.27
CA ARG A 30 -13.83 -15.73 3.48
C ARG A 30 -14.56 -16.64 4.46
N LEU A 31 -14.99 -16.07 5.57
CA LEU A 31 -15.67 -16.76 6.66
C LEU A 31 -17.07 -16.17 6.81
N ARG A 32 -18.11 -17.02 6.74
CA ARG A 32 -19.52 -16.63 6.89
C ARG A 32 -20.21 -17.59 7.84
N ALA A 33 -20.90 -17.07 8.85
CA ALA A 33 -21.64 -17.86 9.81
C ALA A 33 -22.64 -18.79 9.12
N GLY A 34 -22.68 -20.05 9.55
CA GLY A 34 -23.56 -21.08 8.99
C GLY A 34 -23.12 -21.64 7.63
N LYS A 35 -21.96 -21.22 7.09
CA LYS A 35 -21.46 -21.69 5.79
C LYS A 35 -20.04 -22.23 5.92
N ARG A 36 -19.62 -23.05 4.95
CA ARG A 36 -18.23 -23.51 4.84
C ARG A 36 -17.32 -22.32 4.53
N GLY A 37 -16.13 -22.30 5.14
CA GLY A 37 -15.11 -21.30 4.81
C GLY A 37 -14.63 -21.44 3.36
N ILE A 38 -14.22 -20.33 2.76
CA ILE A 38 -13.66 -20.27 1.40
C ILE A 38 -12.26 -19.69 1.47
N VAL A 39 -11.29 -20.36 0.89
CA VAL A 39 -9.93 -19.87 0.70
C VAL A 39 -9.69 -19.64 -0.79
N ILE A 40 -9.22 -18.47 -1.16
CA ILE A 40 -8.82 -18.15 -2.54
C ILE A 40 -7.31 -18.25 -2.63
N ALA A 41 -6.82 -19.21 -3.42
CA ALA A 41 -5.41 -19.44 -3.65
C ALA A 41 -5.13 -19.52 -5.15
N SER A 42 -4.19 -18.71 -5.66
CA SER A 42 -3.79 -18.70 -7.08
C SER A 42 -4.98 -18.63 -8.05
N LYS A 43 -6.00 -17.81 -7.72
CA LYS A 43 -7.27 -17.61 -8.44
C LYS A 43 -8.25 -18.81 -8.36
N THR A 44 -7.96 -19.84 -7.60
CA THR A 44 -8.84 -20.99 -7.37
C THR A 44 -9.53 -20.86 -6.02
N GLU A 45 -10.81 -21.19 -5.96
CA GLU A 45 -11.57 -21.30 -4.72
C GLU A 45 -11.44 -22.70 -4.12
N ILE A 46 -11.09 -22.76 -2.84
CA ILE A 46 -11.00 -23.98 -2.05
C ILE A 46 -12.01 -23.88 -0.92
N LEU A 47 -12.97 -24.79 -0.87
CA LEU A 47 -13.95 -24.90 0.20
C LEU A 47 -13.36 -25.68 1.36
N LEU A 48 -13.36 -25.08 2.56
CA LEU A 48 -13.01 -25.80 3.79
C LEU A 48 -14.08 -26.84 4.14
N SER A 49 -13.73 -27.86 4.91
CA SER A 49 -14.69 -28.86 5.40
C SER A 49 -15.52 -28.32 6.57
N CYS A 50 -14.92 -27.44 7.38
CA CYS A 50 -15.58 -26.87 8.56
C CYS A 50 -16.67 -25.85 8.19
N VAL A 51 -17.78 -25.89 8.93
CA VAL A 51 -18.83 -24.86 8.90
C VAL A 51 -18.48 -23.80 9.94
N ILE A 52 -18.42 -22.55 9.50
CA ILE A 52 -18.07 -21.41 10.34
C ILE A 52 -19.23 -21.09 11.29
N THR A 53 -18.96 -20.97 12.56
CA THR A 53 -19.93 -20.59 13.57
C THR A 53 -19.83 -19.10 13.92
N ILE A 54 -20.87 -18.53 14.54
CA ILE A 54 -20.81 -17.17 15.12
C ILE A 54 -19.71 -17.07 16.16
N LYS A 55 -19.50 -18.14 16.94
CA LYS A 55 -18.42 -18.24 17.94
C LYS A 55 -17.04 -18.10 17.30
N ASP A 56 -16.80 -18.77 16.17
CA ASP A 56 -15.50 -18.64 15.46
C ASP A 56 -15.22 -17.19 15.05
N LEU A 57 -16.23 -16.47 14.55
CA LEU A 57 -16.08 -15.06 14.18
C LEU A 57 -15.81 -14.17 15.40
N LEU A 58 -16.47 -14.44 16.53
CA LEU A 58 -16.22 -13.73 17.79
C LEU A 58 -14.81 -14.03 18.33
N ASP A 59 -14.37 -15.28 18.31
CA ASP A 59 -13.02 -15.68 18.72
C ASP A 59 -11.96 -14.97 17.86
N ILE A 60 -12.17 -14.88 16.54
CA ILE A 60 -11.29 -14.12 15.64
C ILE A 60 -11.26 -12.64 16.05
N LEU A 61 -12.41 -12.03 16.33
CA LEU A 61 -12.47 -10.64 16.74
C LEU A 61 -11.72 -10.37 18.04
N VAL A 62 -11.89 -11.24 19.04
CA VAL A 62 -11.19 -11.19 20.33
C VAL A 62 -9.68 -11.30 20.12
N ASN A 63 -9.23 -12.24 19.29
CA ASN A 63 -7.81 -12.44 18.99
C ASN A 63 -7.20 -11.22 18.27
N ILE A 64 -7.91 -10.64 17.29
CA ILE A 64 -7.47 -9.43 16.57
C ILE A 64 -7.37 -8.24 17.51
N SER A 65 -8.35 -8.07 18.40
CA SER A 65 -8.42 -6.94 19.33
C SER A 65 -7.48 -7.08 20.53
N ARG A 66 -6.75 -8.19 20.66
CA ARG A 66 -5.93 -8.53 21.85
C ARG A 66 -6.72 -8.35 23.16
N ASN A 67 -7.95 -8.84 23.17
CA ASN A 67 -8.93 -8.73 24.26
C ASN A 67 -9.44 -7.31 24.56
N SER A 68 -9.19 -6.32 23.69
CA SER A 68 -9.68 -4.94 23.86
C SER A 68 -10.39 -4.45 22.61
N ILE A 69 -11.66 -4.80 22.43
CA ILE A 69 -12.48 -4.39 21.29
C ILE A 69 -12.56 -2.86 21.17
N TYR A 70 -12.56 -2.17 22.30
CA TYR A 70 -12.57 -0.69 22.32
C TYR A 70 -11.36 -0.08 21.60
N ALA A 71 -10.20 -0.72 21.64
CA ALA A 71 -8.98 -0.22 21.00
C ALA A 71 -9.09 -0.19 19.46
N ILE A 72 -9.94 -1.05 18.87
CA ILE A 72 -10.13 -1.17 17.42
C ILE A 72 -11.53 -0.74 16.96
N GLN A 73 -12.30 -0.06 17.85
CA GLN A 73 -13.68 0.31 17.56
C GLN A 73 -13.82 1.21 16.32
N ASN A 74 -12.92 2.16 16.15
CA ASN A 74 -12.90 3.06 14.99
C ASN A 74 -12.62 2.29 13.70
N ASP A 75 -11.74 1.30 13.73
CA ASP A 75 -11.42 0.45 12.60
C ASP A 75 -12.63 -0.43 12.24
N ILE A 76 -13.29 -1.03 13.24
CA ILE A 76 -14.53 -1.79 13.04
C ILE A 76 -15.60 -0.90 12.40
N ASN A 77 -15.76 0.33 12.86
CA ASN A 77 -16.71 1.28 12.29
C ASN A 77 -16.38 1.67 10.84
N SER A 78 -15.11 1.60 10.46
CA SER A 78 -14.64 1.75 9.08
C SER A 78 -14.83 0.49 8.23
N GLY A 79 -15.34 -0.61 8.83
CA GLY A 79 -15.64 -1.87 8.16
C GLY A 79 -14.46 -2.83 8.01
N PHE A 80 -13.28 -2.51 8.53
CA PHE A 80 -12.12 -3.40 8.50
C PHE A 80 -11.10 -3.08 9.59
N VAL A 81 -10.32 -4.09 9.95
CA VAL A 81 -9.16 -3.97 10.87
C VAL A 81 -7.90 -4.46 10.16
N VAL A 82 -6.79 -3.78 10.37
CA VAL A 82 -5.47 -4.25 9.91
C VAL A 82 -4.80 -5.03 11.04
N ILE A 83 -4.38 -6.26 10.74
CA ILE A 83 -3.63 -7.11 11.66
C ILE A 83 -2.14 -7.15 11.32
N LYS A 84 -1.33 -7.64 12.24
CA LYS A 84 0.12 -7.77 12.06
C LYS A 84 0.45 -8.48 10.74
N GLY A 85 1.45 -7.96 10.02
CA GLY A 85 1.78 -8.40 8.65
C GLY A 85 1.02 -7.63 7.57
N GLY A 86 0.21 -6.61 7.93
CA GLY A 86 -0.50 -5.76 6.98
C GLY A 86 -1.77 -6.38 6.39
N HIS A 87 -2.19 -7.54 6.91
CA HIS A 87 -3.39 -8.21 6.43
C HIS A 87 -4.64 -7.45 6.86
N ARG A 88 -5.61 -7.32 5.93
CA ARG A 88 -6.84 -6.58 6.16
C ARG A 88 -8.00 -7.53 6.41
N VAL A 89 -8.67 -7.37 7.54
CA VAL A 89 -9.84 -8.15 7.93
C VAL A 89 -11.07 -7.27 7.79
N GLY A 90 -11.81 -7.47 6.70
CA GLY A 90 -13.13 -6.84 6.51
C GLY A 90 -14.16 -7.50 7.42
N ILE A 91 -15.05 -6.70 8.00
CA ILE A 91 -16.05 -7.12 8.97
C ILE A 91 -17.42 -6.72 8.48
N CYS A 92 -18.37 -7.67 8.47
CA CYS A 92 -19.76 -7.42 8.17
C CYS A 92 -20.66 -7.92 9.31
N GLY A 93 -21.72 -7.15 9.58
CA GLY A 93 -22.70 -7.41 10.61
C GLY A 93 -23.85 -6.40 10.53
N GLU A 94 -24.59 -6.23 11.62
CA GLU A 94 -25.65 -5.25 11.75
C GLU A 94 -25.07 -3.90 12.15
N VAL A 95 -25.29 -2.88 11.32
CA VAL A 95 -24.82 -1.51 11.57
C VAL A 95 -25.76 -0.80 12.53
N VAL A 96 -25.22 -0.18 13.56
CA VAL A 96 -25.92 0.75 14.45
C VAL A 96 -25.54 2.17 14.08
N LEU A 97 -26.51 2.97 13.69
CA LEU A 97 -26.31 4.37 13.34
C LEU A 97 -26.63 5.29 14.53
N GLN A 98 -25.88 6.38 14.67
CA GLN A 98 -26.17 7.53 15.51
C GLN A 98 -25.83 8.79 14.72
N ASP A 99 -26.78 9.71 14.60
CA ASP A 99 -26.62 10.97 13.85
C ASP A 99 -26.11 10.75 12.40
N SER A 100 -26.70 9.76 11.70
CA SER A 100 -26.33 9.33 10.35
C SER A 100 -24.87 8.84 10.21
N LYS A 101 -24.18 8.59 11.31
CA LYS A 101 -22.84 8.01 11.34
C LYS A 101 -22.86 6.59 11.91
N ILE A 102 -21.95 5.75 11.47
CA ILE A 102 -21.78 4.41 12.02
C ILE A 102 -21.24 4.55 13.45
N LYS A 103 -22.04 4.15 14.43
CA LYS A 103 -21.66 4.09 15.84
C LYS A 103 -20.96 2.76 16.17
N ASN A 104 -21.49 1.67 15.63
CA ASN A 104 -21.00 0.32 15.89
C ASN A 104 -21.48 -0.67 14.82
N ILE A 105 -20.77 -1.80 14.70
CA ILE A 105 -21.23 -2.99 13.98
C ILE A 105 -21.40 -4.10 15.02
N LYS A 106 -22.62 -4.64 15.15
CA LYS A 106 -22.96 -5.76 16.05
C LYS A 106 -23.37 -6.99 15.24
N ASN A 107 -23.56 -8.12 15.93
CA ASN A 107 -24.01 -9.37 15.31
C ASN A 107 -23.19 -9.71 14.05
N ILE A 108 -21.86 -9.72 14.21
CA ILE A 108 -20.94 -10.01 13.11
C ILE A 108 -21.30 -11.36 12.50
N ASN A 109 -21.58 -11.37 11.20
CA ASN A 109 -22.03 -12.55 10.46
C ASN A 109 -21.03 -13.01 9.41
N SER A 110 -20.06 -12.17 9.02
CA SER A 110 -19.02 -12.57 8.09
C SER A 110 -17.75 -11.72 8.25
N MET A 111 -16.63 -12.34 7.90
CA MET A 111 -15.31 -11.71 7.80
C MET A 111 -14.61 -12.10 6.51
N ASN A 112 -13.83 -11.19 5.98
CA ASN A 112 -12.99 -11.41 4.83
C ASN A 112 -11.54 -11.01 5.12
N ILE A 113 -10.64 -11.98 5.23
CA ILE A 113 -9.22 -11.75 5.48
C ILE A 113 -8.50 -11.67 4.14
N ARG A 114 -8.05 -10.48 3.77
CA ARG A 114 -7.21 -10.25 2.59
C ARG A 114 -5.74 -10.31 2.99
N VAL A 115 -5.03 -11.24 2.35
CA VAL A 115 -3.62 -11.49 2.64
C VAL A 115 -2.78 -10.40 1.98
N ALA A 116 -2.13 -9.57 2.78
CA ALA A 116 -1.16 -8.60 2.26
C ALA A 116 0.02 -9.36 1.66
N ARG A 117 0.52 -8.87 0.55
CA ARG A 117 1.71 -9.41 -0.10
C ARG A 117 2.72 -8.30 -0.28
N GLN A 118 3.95 -8.64 -0.03
CA GLN A 118 5.08 -7.80 -0.34
C GLN A 118 5.92 -8.52 -1.41
N VAL A 119 6.21 -7.83 -2.49
CA VAL A 119 7.05 -8.35 -3.58
C VAL A 119 8.37 -7.62 -3.52
N ILE A 120 9.33 -8.23 -2.85
CA ILE A 120 10.69 -7.71 -2.73
C ILE A 120 11.40 -7.83 -4.08
N GLY A 121 12.13 -6.79 -4.49
CA GLY A 121 12.89 -6.76 -5.74
C GLY A 121 12.04 -6.41 -6.98
N CYS A 122 10.73 -6.11 -6.83
CA CYS A 122 9.93 -5.72 -7.98
C CYS A 122 10.38 -4.38 -8.59
N ALA A 123 11.04 -3.52 -7.82
CA ALA A 123 11.60 -2.24 -8.28
C ALA A 123 13.05 -2.35 -8.82
N ASP A 124 13.70 -3.51 -8.79
CA ASP A 124 15.12 -3.66 -9.15
C ASP A 124 15.44 -3.09 -10.55
N LYS A 125 14.56 -3.33 -11.51
CA LYS A 125 14.72 -2.80 -12.88
C LYS A 125 14.58 -1.27 -12.97
N LEU A 126 13.91 -0.66 -11.98
CA LEU A 126 13.69 0.78 -11.94
C LEU A 126 14.84 1.52 -11.23
N ILE A 127 15.50 0.87 -10.30
CA ILE A 127 16.56 1.45 -9.46
C ILE A 127 17.65 2.19 -10.27
N PRO A 128 18.24 1.63 -11.38
CA PRO A 128 19.28 2.33 -12.14
C PRO A 128 18.85 3.66 -12.78
N TYR A 129 17.54 3.89 -12.90
CA TYR A 129 16.98 5.13 -13.41
C TYR A 129 16.72 6.14 -12.31
N VAL A 130 16.41 5.66 -11.10
CA VAL A 130 16.07 6.48 -9.92
C VAL A 130 17.31 6.87 -9.13
N ILE A 131 18.29 5.97 -9.03
CA ILE A 131 19.57 6.22 -8.36
C ILE A 131 20.68 6.14 -9.40
N ASN A 132 21.36 7.26 -9.63
CA ASN A 132 22.48 7.33 -10.54
C ASN A 132 23.61 8.16 -9.91
N ASN A 133 24.83 7.61 -9.86
CA ASN A 133 26.00 8.26 -9.24
C ASN A 133 25.73 8.78 -7.81
N ASN A 134 25.05 7.99 -6.98
CA ASN A 134 24.60 8.38 -5.63
C ASN A 134 23.62 9.55 -5.58
N MET A 135 23.08 10.00 -6.71
CA MET A 135 22.05 11.01 -6.77
C MET A 135 20.68 10.37 -7.00
N PHE A 136 19.69 10.90 -6.31
CA PHE A 136 18.29 10.51 -6.46
C PHE A 136 17.64 11.35 -7.56
N SER A 137 16.81 10.72 -8.38
CA SER A 137 16.02 11.37 -9.43
C SER A 137 14.53 11.31 -9.15
N ASN A 138 13.87 12.44 -9.17
CA ASN A 138 12.42 12.55 -8.95
C ASN A 138 11.63 11.66 -9.91
N THR A 139 10.74 10.84 -9.38
CA THR A 139 10.11 9.78 -10.15
C THR A 139 8.59 9.75 -9.96
N LEU A 140 7.85 9.72 -11.08
CA LEU A 140 6.41 9.53 -11.12
C LEU A 140 6.08 8.16 -11.74
N ILE A 141 5.39 7.31 -11.00
CA ILE A 141 4.94 5.98 -11.46
C ILE A 141 3.48 6.06 -11.90
N VAL A 142 3.21 5.71 -13.13
CA VAL A 142 1.89 5.84 -13.77
C VAL A 142 1.39 4.48 -14.23
N SER A 143 0.16 4.13 -13.90
CA SER A 143 -0.50 2.96 -14.50
C SER A 143 -2.01 2.97 -14.31
N PRO A 144 -2.76 2.12 -15.04
CA PRO A 144 -4.13 1.77 -14.70
C PRO A 144 -4.24 1.12 -13.31
N PRO A 145 -5.46 1.02 -12.74
CA PRO A 145 -5.71 0.25 -11.52
C PRO A 145 -5.26 -1.21 -11.65
N GLY A 146 -4.79 -1.80 -10.55
CA GLY A 146 -4.41 -3.23 -10.49
C GLY A 146 -3.08 -3.58 -11.19
N CYS A 147 -2.34 -2.61 -11.72
CA CYS A 147 -1.05 -2.85 -12.39
C CYS A 147 0.18 -2.79 -11.46
N GLY A 148 -0.01 -2.85 -10.15
CA GLY A 148 1.11 -2.99 -9.20
C GLY A 148 1.81 -1.70 -8.77
N LYS A 149 1.22 -0.49 -9.00
CA LYS A 149 1.80 0.79 -8.57
C LYS A 149 2.23 0.82 -7.11
N THR A 150 1.30 0.54 -6.20
CA THR A 150 1.55 0.56 -4.76
C THR A 150 2.63 -0.44 -4.34
N THR A 151 2.69 -1.60 -5.00
CA THR A 151 3.72 -2.61 -4.76
C THR A 151 5.09 -2.13 -5.24
N MET A 152 5.16 -1.55 -6.44
CA MET A 152 6.36 -0.95 -7.00
C MET A 152 6.86 0.21 -6.14
N LEU A 153 5.96 1.12 -5.74
CA LEU A 153 6.27 2.26 -4.87
C LEU A 153 6.85 1.78 -3.53
N ARG A 154 6.22 0.80 -2.88
CA ARG A 154 6.68 0.26 -1.61
C ARG A 154 8.11 -0.30 -1.70
N ASP A 155 8.38 -1.12 -2.70
CA ASP A 155 9.71 -1.72 -2.86
C ASP A 155 10.75 -0.67 -3.25
N LEU A 156 10.38 0.30 -4.07
CA LEU A 156 11.25 1.43 -4.43
C LEU A 156 11.63 2.25 -3.18
N ILE A 157 10.65 2.63 -2.36
CA ILE A 157 10.88 3.35 -1.09
C ILE A 157 11.78 2.52 -0.17
N ARG A 158 11.51 1.22 -0.02
CA ARG A 158 12.32 0.32 0.79
C ARG A 158 13.79 0.34 0.36
N GLN A 159 14.06 0.27 -0.94
CA GLN A 159 15.43 0.27 -1.46
C GLN A 159 16.10 1.65 -1.31
N ILE A 160 15.38 2.75 -1.61
CA ILE A 160 15.88 4.12 -1.40
C ILE A 160 16.24 4.34 0.08
N SER A 161 15.38 3.89 0.98
CA SER A 161 15.55 4.08 2.42
C SER A 161 16.65 3.17 3.02
N SER A 162 16.70 1.91 2.61
CA SER A 162 17.67 0.94 3.16
C SER A 162 19.08 1.14 2.62
N GLY A 163 19.20 1.68 1.42
CA GLY A 163 20.45 1.71 0.67
C GLY A 163 20.65 0.46 -0.20
N ILE A 164 21.61 0.53 -1.11
CA ILE A 164 21.89 -0.51 -2.11
C ILE A 164 23.40 -0.73 -2.17
N GLU A 165 23.88 -1.78 -1.53
CA GLU A 165 25.30 -2.05 -1.32
C GLU A 165 26.07 -2.17 -2.65
N ILE A 166 25.53 -2.90 -3.63
CA ILE A 166 26.15 -3.08 -4.96
C ILE A 166 26.38 -1.74 -5.67
N MET A 167 25.51 -0.75 -5.44
CA MET A 167 25.61 0.59 -6.02
C MET A 167 26.40 1.56 -5.11
N LYS A 168 26.85 1.11 -3.95
CA LYS A 168 27.46 1.94 -2.88
C LYS A 168 26.56 3.11 -2.47
N PHE A 169 25.26 2.91 -2.55
CA PHE A 169 24.25 3.90 -2.16
C PHE A 169 23.84 3.68 -0.71
N ASN A 170 24.10 4.65 0.17
CA ASN A 170 23.94 4.52 1.63
C ASN A 170 22.48 4.60 2.10
N GLY A 171 21.55 4.92 1.22
CA GLY A 171 20.16 5.16 1.52
C GLY A 171 19.87 6.60 1.98
N LEU A 172 18.60 6.98 1.92
CA LEU A 172 18.11 8.33 2.20
C LEU A 172 16.98 8.29 3.24
N ASN A 173 16.80 9.39 3.97
CA ASN A 173 15.63 9.59 4.82
C ASN A 173 14.40 9.83 3.95
N VAL A 174 13.41 8.96 4.07
CA VAL A 174 12.18 9.01 3.28
C VAL A 174 11.00 9.34 4.17
N GLY A 175 10.20 10.35 3.80
CA GLY A 175 8.89 10.59 4.37
C GLY A 175 7.81 9.91 3.54
N LEU A 176 6.99 9.08 4.14
CA LEU A 176 5.90 8.39 3.47
C LEU A 176 4.56 8.84 4.03
N VAL A 177 3.68 9.35 3.16
CA VAL A 177 2.27 9.56 3.51
C VAL A 177 1.44 8.40 2.97
N ASP A 178 0.94 7.58 3.88
CA ASP A 178 0.12 6.40 3.59
C ASP A 178 -1.34 6.65 3.98
N GLU A 179 -2.06 7.44 3.16
CA GLU A 179 -3.43 7.89 3.45
C GLU A 179 -4.40 6.73 3.68
N ARG A 180 -4.25 5.64 2.94
CA ARG A 180 -5.18 4.49 2.98
C ARG A 180 -4.64 3.28 3.73
N GLY A 181 -3.43 3.35 4.28
CA GLY A 181 -2.77 2.22 4.94
C GLY A 181 -2.41 1.07 3.98
N GLU A 182 -2.18 1.36 2.69
CA GLU A 182 -1.91 0.34 1.67
C GLU A 182 -0.43 0.16 1.36
N ILE A 183 0.43 1.14 1.72
CA ILE A 183 1.87 1.11 1.44
C ILE A 183 2.62 0.49 2.61
N ALA A 184 2.57 1.12 3.77
CA ALA A 184 3.28 0.71 4.99
C ALA A 184 2.39 -0.12 5.92
N SER A 185 1.06 0.03 5.81
CA SER A 185 0.07 -0.68 6.62
C SER A 185 0.31 -0.49 8.11
N VAL A 186 0.26 0.76 8.57
CA VAL A 186 0.48 1.09 9.99
C VAL A 186 -0.71 0.65 10.83
N SER A 187 -0.45 -0.07 11.91
CA SER A 187 -1.44 -0.40 12.92
C SER A 187 -0.81 -0.37 14.33
N ASN A 188 -1.52 0.19 15.30
CA ASN A 188 -1.03 0.31 16.69
C ASN A 188 0.40 0.91 16.78
N GLY A 189 0.69 1.92 15.97
CA GLY A 189 2.00 2.57 15.91
C GLY A 189 3.12 1.75 15.26
N MET A 190 2.82 0.56 14.73
CA MET A 190 3.79 -0.30 14.07
C MET A 190 3.59 -0.32 12.56
N VAL A 191 4.68 -0.17 11.84
CA VAL A 191 4.75 -0.37 10.38
C VAL A 191 4.79 -1.88 10.12
N ASN A 192 3.81 -2.41 9.37
CA ASN A 192 3.65 -3.85 9.15
C ASN A 192 4.27 -4.36 7.84
N LEU A 193 4.45 -3.49 6.86
CA LEU A 193 5.11 -3.81 5.59
C LEU A 193 6.45 -3.08 5.54
N ASP A 194 7.48 -3.76 5.05
CA ASP A 194 8.83 -3.20 4.98
C ASP A 194 8.91 -2.08 3.94
N VAL A 195 9.14 -0.88 4.40
CA VAL A 195 9.36 0.35 3.61
C VAL A 195 10.79 0.90 3.78
N GLY A 196 11.67 0.12 4.43
CA GLY A 196 13.07 0.47 4.68
C GLY A 196 13.31 1.19 6.01
N ILE A 197 14.56 1.11 6.48
CA ILE A 197 14.97 1.48 7.84
C ILE A 197 14.99 2.99 8.12
N ARG A 198 14.99 3.84 7.07
CA ARG A 198 15.04 5.30 7.18
C ARG A 198 13.73 5.92 6.68
N THR A 199 12.60 5.20 6.79
CA THR A 199 11.29 5.70 6.35
C THR A 199 10.44 6.08 7.54
N ASP A 200 10.08 7.36 7.62
CA ASP A 200 9.09 7.90 8.57
C ASP A 200 7.71 7.89 7.92
N VAL A 201 6.71 7.35 8.61
CA VAL A 201 5.38 7.13 8.03
C VAL A 201 4.31 7.93 8.77
N ILE A 202 3.56 8.75 8.03
CA ILE A 202 2.27 9.31 8.47
C ILE A 202 1.16 8.51 7.79
N SER A 203 0.23 7.97 8.58
CA SER A 203 -0.92 7.20 8.08
C SER A 203 -2.26 7.85 8.45
N ASN A 204 -3.32 7.46 7.72
CA ASN A 204 -4.69 7.96 7.95
C ASN A 204 -4.80 9.50 7.91
N CYS A 205 -4.00 10.15 7.08
CA CYS A 205 -3.96 11.58 6.92
C CYS A 205 -4.06 11.94 5.43
N PRO A 206 -4.81 12.99 5.06
CA PRO A 206 -4.82 13.50 3.69
C PRO A 206 -3.40 13.81 3.21
N LYS A 207 -3.08 13.45 1.96
CA LYS A 207 -1.71 13.50 1.43
C LYS A 207 -1.07 14.86 1.58
N TYR A 208 -1.76 15.92 1.17
CA TYR A 208 -1.24 17.29 1.24
C TYR A 208 -0.87 17.72 2.65
N ILE A 209 -1.69 17.36 3.67
CA ILE A 209 -1.38 17.66 5.08
C ILE A 209 -0.17 16.86 5.54
N GLY A 210 -0.15 15.55 5.27
CA GLY A 210 0.96 14.68 5.66
C GLY A 210 2.28 15.10 5.02
N MET A 211 2.27 15.49 3.74
CA MET A 211 3.47 15.99 3.05
C MET A 211 4.01 17.25 3.71
N GLU A 212 3.17 18.26 3.97
CA GLU A 212 3.60 19.48 4.64
C GLU A 212 4.16 19.22 6.05
N MET A 213 3.52 18.34 6.83
CA MET A 213 3.99 17.97 8.18
C MET A 213 5.38 17.33 8.12
N LEU A 214 5.57 16.34 7.23
CA LEU A 214 6.82 15.60 7.10
C LEU A 214 7.96 16.51 6.64
N VAL A 215 7.74 17.33 5.61
CA VAL A 215 8.75 18.27 5.08
C VAL A 215 9.23 19.25 6.16
N ARG A 216 8.31 19.74 7.01
CA ARG A 216 8.66 20.70 8.07
C ARG A 216 9.40 20.09 9.26
N SER A 217 9.18 18.81 9.55
CA SER A 217 9.57 18.24 10.86
C SER A 217 10.62 17.15 10.81
N MET A 218 10.77 16.40 9.68
CA MET A 218 11.50 15.13 9.69
C MET A 218 12.86 15.16 8.98
N GLY A 219 13.29 16.30 8.41
CA GLY A 219 14.59 16.39 7.74
C GLY A 219 14.77 15.39 6.60
N LEU A 220 13.78 15.32 5.72
CA LEU A 220 13.70 14.36 4.64
C LEU A 220 14.64 14.66 3.50
N ALA A 221 15.16 13.61 2.87
CA ALA A 221 15.78 13.71 1.55
C ALA A 221 14.77 13.40 0.42
N VAL A 222 13.76 12.55 0.69
CA VAL A 222 12.75 12.14 -0.29
C VAL A 222 11.38 12.09 0.37
N ILE A 223 10.33 12.50 -0.34
CA ILE A 223 8.94 12.31 0.06
C ILE A 223 8.18 11.43 -0.93
N ALA A 224 7.34 10.57 -0.39
CA ALA A 224 6.58 9.60 -1.17
C ALA A 224 5.11 9.53 -0.75
N THR A 225 4.21 9.34 -1.71
CA THR A 225 2.81 8.98 -1.48
C THR A 225 2.20 8.31 -2.70
N ASP A 226 1.07 7.63 -2.49
CA ASP A 226 0.31 6.94 -3.52
C ASP A 226 -0.80 7.85 -4.09
N GLU A 227 -1.12 7.65 -5.37
CA GLU A 227 -2.31 8.22 -6.05
C GLU A 227 -2.50 9.74 -5.95
N ILE A 228 -1.47 10.53 -6.33
CA ILE A 228 -1.62 11.98 -6.42
C ILE A 228 -2.65 12.38 -7.50
N GLY A 229 -3.40 13.48 -7.29
CA GLY A 229 -4.36 13.90 -8.30
C GLY A 229 -5.22 15.11 -7.97
N THR A 230 -5.20 15.64 -6.75
CA THR A 230 -5.95 16.84 -6.39
C THR A 230 -5.08 18.09 -6.51
N ASN A 231 -5.70 19.27 -6.64
CA ASN A 231 -4.95 20.53 -6.67
C ASN A 231 -4.15 20.76 -5.37
N LYS A 232 -4.69 20.33 -4.22
CA LYS A 232 -3.97 20.41 -2.94
C LYS A 232 -2.72 19.53 -2.92
N ASP A 233 -2.77 18.36 -3.58
CA ASP A 233 -1.59 17.51 -3.70
C ASP A 233 -0.52 18.20 -4.55
N ILE A 234 -0.92 18.89 -5.63
CA ILE A 234 0.00 19.65 -6.50
C ILE A 234 0.71 20.75 -5.69
N ASP A 235 -0.04 21.54 -4.93
CA ASP A 235 0.52 22.62 -4.11
C ASP A 235 1.54 22.07 -3.08
N ALA A 236 1.23 20.94 -2.46
CA ALA A 236 2.12 20.29 -1.49
C ALA A 236 3.37 19.67 -2.16
N ILE A 237 3.25 19.18 -3.39
CA ILE A 237 4.38 18.69 -4.20
C ILE A 237 5.32 19.84 -4.56
N GLU A 238 4.78 20.97 -5.03
CA GLU A 238 5.56 22.18 -5.31
C GLU A 238 6.29 22.67 -4.04
N TYR A 239 5.60 22.71 -2.91
CA TYR A 239 6.20 23.06 -1.62
C TYR A 239 7.37 22.14 -1.22
N ALA A 240 7.20 20.83 -1.37
CA ALA A 240 8.25 19.84 -1.07
C ALA A 240 9.47 20.03 -1.99
N ALA A 241 9.24 20.18 -3.29
CA ALA A 241 10.29 20.39 -4.27
C ALA A 241 11.07 21.70 -4.02
N LEU A 242 10.37 22.80 -3.75
CA LEU A 242 10.99 24.09 -3.39
C LEU A 242 11.78 24.03 -2.09
N SER A 243 11.45 23.09 -1.20
CA SER A 243 12.20 22.79 0.03
C SER A 243 13.42 21.89 -0.21
N GLY A 244 13.72 21.52 -1.47
CA GLY A 244 14.85 20.66 -1.84
C GLY A 244 14.63 19.18 -1.57
N VAL A 245 13.39 18.74 -1.32
CA VAL A 245 13.04 17.33 -1.06
C VAL A 245 12.76 16.60 -2.37
N GLY A 246 13.38 15.45 -2.58
CA GLY A 246 13.15 14.59 -3.73
C GLY A 246 11.74 13.98 -3.73
N LEU A 247 11.20 13.65 -4.91
CA LEU A 247 9.80 13.30 -5.12
C LEU A 247 9.64 11.86 -5.66
N VAL A 248 8.84 11.04 -5.00
CA VAL A 248 8.41 9.71 -5.50
C VAL A 248 6.91 9.55 -5.31
N PHE A 249 6.18 9.55 -6.41
CA PHE A 249 4.72 9.49 -6.36
C PHE A 249 4.16 8.48 -7.35
N THR A 250 2.90 8.10 -7.13
CA THR A 250 2.14 7.35 -8.13
C THR A 250 0.90 8.11 -8.57
N MET A 251 0.41 7.81 -9.76
CA MET A 251 -0.89 8.29 -10.22
C MET A 251 -1.56 7.32 -11.19
N HIS A 252 -2.87 7.50 -11.37
CA HIS A 252 -3.62 6.78 -12.39
C HIS A 252 -3.47 7.42 -13.76
N GLY A 253 -3.12 6.60 -14.75
CA GLY A 253 -3.03 6.96 -16.16
C GLY A 253 -2.63 5.74 -17.00
N ARG A 254 -2.82 5.79 -18.30
CA ARG A 254 -2.43 4.71 -19.24
C ARG A 254 -1.11 5.00 -19.93
N ASN A 255 -0.84 6.26 -20.15
CA ASN A 255 0.33 6.77 -20.87
C ASN A 255 0.60 8.23 -20.48
N ILE A 256 1.59 8.83 -21.08
CA ILE A 256 1.97 10.23 -20.83
C ILE A 256 0.87 11.20 -21.27
N GLU A 257 0.20 10.94 -22.37
CA GLU A 257 -0.85 11.78 -22.92
C GLU A 257 -2.06 11.88 -21.96
N ASP A 258 -2.40 10.75 -21.29
CA ASP A 258 -3.48 10.74 -20.30
C ASP A 258 -3.19 11.66 -19.10
N ILE A 259 -1.95 11.66 -18.63
CA ILE A 259 -1.58 12.43 -17.44
C ILE A 259 -1.36 13.91 -17.75
N THR A 260 -0.87 14.25 -18.94
CA THR A 260 -0.67 15.63 -19.38
C THR A 260 -1.97 16.37 -19.69
N ARG A 261 -3.10 15.69 -19.84
CA ARG A 261 -4.42 16.30 -19.90
C ARG A 261 -4.88 16.91 -18.57
N LYS A 262 -4.29 16.48 -17.46
CA LYS A 262 -4.62 17.01 -16.12
C LYS A 262 -3.76 18.25 -15.86
N THR A 263 -4.37 19.42 -15.84
CA THR A 263 -3.69 20.73 -15.84
C THR A 263 -2.58 20.87 -14.79
N GLY A 264 -2.83 20.48 -13.53
CA GLY A 264 -1.82 20.59 -12.46
C GLY A 264 -0.64 19.65 -12.67
N ILE A 265 -0.89 18.41 -13.10
CA ILE A 265 0.16 17.43 -13.37
C ILE A 265 0.96 17.82 -14.61
N SER A 266 0.28 18.33 -15.66
CA SER A 266 0.94 18.84 -16.86
C SER A 266 1.95 19.95 -16.53
N LYS A 267 1.58 20.86 -15.61
CA LYS A 267 2.48 21.89 -15.12
C LYS A 267 3.75 21.28 -14.50
N LEU A 268 3.59 20.38 -13.53
CA LEU A 268 4.74 19.74 -12.85
C LEU A 268 5.66 18.99 -13.84
N ILE A 269 5.08 18.31 -14.84
CA ILE A 269 5.85 17.59 -15.86
C ILE A 269 6.62 18.56 -16.75
N ASN A 270 5.96 19.62 -17.26
CA ASN A 270 6.57 20.58 -18.18
C ASN A 270 7.64 21.44 -17.49
N GLU A 271 7.50 21.71 -16.21
CA GLU A 271 8.48 22.45 -15.41
C GLU A 271 9.64 21.54 -14.91
N GLY A 272 9.61 20.22 -15.25
CA GLY A 272 10.70 19.30 -14.94
C GLY A 272 10.77 18.85 -13.48
N TYR A 273 9.66 18.92 -12.71
CA TYR A 273 9.63 18.41 -11.34
C TYR A 273 9.91 16.92 -11.27
N PHE A 274 9.59 16.16 -12.32
CA PHE A 274 9.88 14.73 -12.44
C PHE A 274 10.91 14.47 -13.53
N GLU A 275 12.05 13.94 -13.14
CA GLU A 275 13.11 13.51 -14.05
C GLU A 275 12.77 12.19 -14.75
N ASN A 276 12.02 11.31 -14.06
CA ASN A 276 11.56 10.04 -14.59
C ASN A 276 10.04 9.93 -14.51
N ILE A 277 9.40 9.48 -15.60
CA ILE A 277 8.01 9.03 -15.62
C ILE A 277 8.00 7.58 -16.08
N VAL A 278 7.51 6.68 -15.22
CA VAL A 278 7.51 5.23 -15.41
C VAL A 278 6.10 4.77 -15.71
N ILE A 279 5.88 4.18 -16.87
CA ILE A 279 4.58 3.62 -17.27
C ILE A 279 4.56 2.12 -16.96
N LEU A 280 3.62 1.70 -16.10
CA LEU A 280 3.43 0.29 -15.79
C LEU A 280 2.16 -0.27 -16.44
N SER A 281 2.19 -1.56 -16.71
CA SER A 281 1.06 -2.35 -17.20
C SER A 281 0.91 -3.68 -16.46
N ASN A 282 -0.04 -4.46 -16.93
CA ASN A 282 -0.29 -5.83 -16.49
C ASN A 282 -0.02 -6.86 -17.64
N ARG A 283 0.72 -6.50 -18.68
CA ARG A 283 0.94 -7.32 -19.87
C ARG A 283 1.59 -8.67 -19.54
N ASN A 284 2.69 -8.63 -18.75
CA ASN A 284 3.41 -9.82 -18.29
C ASN A 284 3.24 -10.03 -16.77
N GLY A 285 2.12 -9.55 -16.21
CA GLY A 285 1.83 -9.50 -14.79
C GLY A 285 1.95 -8.10 -14.20
N PRO A 286 1.39 -7.87 -12.98
CA PRO A 286 1.46 -6.57 -12.31
C PRO A 286 2.91 -6.10 -12.11
N GLY A 287 3.16 -4.80 -12.37
CA GLY A 287 4.50 -4.21 -12.25
C GLY A 287 5.37 -4.32 -13.51
N THR A 288 4.79 -4.76 -14.65
CA THR A 288 5.52 -4.73 -15.93
C THR A 288 5.80 -3.28 -16.31
N ILE A 289 7.08 -2.92 -16.44
CA ILE A 289 7.51 -1.62 -16.94
C ILE A 289 7.36 -1.63 -18.46
N GLU A 290 6.52 -0.75 -19.01
CA GLU A 290 6.32 -0.59 -20.45
C GLU A 290 7.30 0.42 -21.03
N ASN A 291 7.41 1.59 -20.38
CA ASN A 291 8.29 2.66 -20.84
C ASN A 291 8.81 3.45 -19.62
N ILE A 292 10.02 3.96 -19.76
CA ILE A 292 10.59 4.96 -18.86
C ILE A 292 10.91 6.20 -19.70
N HIS A 293 10.26 7.31 -19.38
CA HIS A 293 10.50 8.60 -19.98
C HIS A 293 11.40 9.43 -19.08
N LYS A 294 12.43 10.03 -19.64
CA LYS A 294 13.34 10.96 -18.93
C LYS A 294 13.13 12.38 -19.41
N PHE A 295 13.12 13.33 -18.46
CA PHE A 295 13.13 14.75 -18.78
C PHE A 295 14.55 15.19 -19.16
N LYS A 296 14.74 15.58 -20.44
CA LYS A 296 15.99 16.07 -20.99
C LYS A 296 15.71 17.21 -21.95
N ASN A 297 16.56 18.26 -21.93
CA ASN A 297 16.46 19.40 -22.86
C ASN A 297 15.04 20.00 -22.93
N ASN A 298 14.36 20.13 -21.76
CA ASN A 298 12.97 20.58 -21.64
C ASN A 298 11.94 19.70 -22.39
N LYS A 299 12.22 18.42 -22.62
CA LYS A 299 11.31 17.45 -23.24
C LYS A 299 11.41 16.08 -22.57
N MET A 300 10.31 15.33 -22.63
CA MET A 300 10.29 13.93 -22.24
C MET A 300 10.72 13.03 -23.37
N GLU A 301 11.75 12.20 -23.17
CA GLU A 301 12.27 11.22 -24.11
C GLU A 301 12.12 9.81 -23.55
N VAL A 302 11.77 8.84 -24.40
CA VAL A 302 11.71 7.43 -24.01
C VAL A 302 13.13 6.89 -23.90
N CYS A 303 13.45 6.26 -22.78
CA CYS A 303 14.80 5.75 -22.48
C CYS A 303 14.85 4.25 -22.15
N GLY A 304 13.68 3.59 -21.94
CA GLY A 304 13.61 2.18 -21.57
C GLY A 304 12.20 1.61 -21.64
#